data_3c336089750aad1fd330d60ca9dad522
#
_entry.id   3c336089750aad1fd330d60ca9dad522
#
_cell.length_a   1.000
_cell.length_b   1.000
_cell.length_c   1.000
_cell.angle_alpha   90.00
_cell.angle_beta   90.00
_cell.angle_gamma   90.00
#
_symmetry.space_group_name_H-M   'P 1'
#
loop_
_entity.id
_entity.type
_entity.pdbx_description
1 polymer ?
#
loop_
_entity_poly.entity_id
_entity_poly.type
_entity_poly.pdbx_seq_one_letter_code
_entity_poly.pdbx_strand_id
1 'polypeptide(L)'
;LGHLVGMKIDLNKLITLIENKKHNELYRMFSKSFKRSISKRMLMETLDLYMKYAKKHTLYVDIGNEKSGEKIWLDEYQNYGVFVLLENDIIYSLILKPLYYFKDKWTKQTYDLPIKDEWLIYWGGDNELFNYHYNYETQRYAYDLVKLVNGKTMYDGGQFCSNYYSFGANVIAPIYEEVVKVVNHINDNTPGNTNESEPYGNYVMMKHGDHEYSVLAHLKRDSITVHEGDLIYAQEVIGQCGNSGNSTEPHLHFQVMNAPDLENGQSLKIQFKDYNNPIKGCLLYKSDAADDNPC
;
A
#
# COMPACT_ATOMS: atom_id res chain seq x y z
N LEU A 1 -31.31 30.38 -4.51
CA LEU A 1 -29.94 30.06 -4.11
C LEU A 1 -29.98 29.22 -2.83
N GLY A 2 -30.35 27.94 -2.96
CA GLY A 2 -30.33 27.00 -1.85
C GLY A 2 -28.94 26.37 -1.74
N HIS A 3 -28.24 26.68 -0.68
CA HIS A 3 -27.09 25.90 -0.26
C HIS A 3 -27.57 24.50 0.17
N LEU A 4 -27.43 23.53 -0.69
CA LEU A 4 -27.36 22.12 -0.27
C LEU A 4 -26.05 21.96 0.53
N VAL A 5 -26.17 22.15 1.84
CA VAL A 5 -25.16 21.70 2.79
C VAL A 5 -25.19 20.17 2.73
N GLY A 6 -24.34 19.55 1.89
CA GLY A 6 -24.14 18.12 1.92
C GLY A 6 -23.73 17.74 3.35
N MET A 7 -24.48 16.86 3.99
CA MET A 7 -24.13 16.33 5.29
C MET A 7 -22.75 15.67 5.15
N LYS A 8 -21.72 16.26 5.80
CA LYS A 8 -20.43 15.61 5.97
C LYS A 8 -20.69 14.30 6.71
N ILE A 9 -20.30 13.16 6.12
CA ILE A 9 -20.24 11.93 6.89
C ILE A 9 -19.08 12.09 7.85
N ASP A 10 -19.40 12.20 9.13
CA ASP A 10 -18.44 12.04 10.19
C ASP A 10 -17.98 10.56 10.18
N LEU A 11 -16.68 10.31 10.03
CA LEU A 11 -16.11 8.95 10.06
C LEU A 11 -16.45 8.25 11.37
N ASN A 12 -16.56 8.98 12.47
CA ASN A 12 -17.03 8.46 13.74
C ASN A 12 -18.49 7.99 13.67
N LYS A 13 -19.33 8.68 12.92
CA LYS A 13 -20.70 8.25 12.69
C LYS A 13 -20.77 6.96 11.89
N LEU A 14 -19.94 6.83 10.84
CA LEU A 14 -19.89 5.63 10.00
C LEU A 14 -19.53 4.39 10.82
N ILE A 15 -18.45 4.44 11.60
CA ILE A 15 -18.07 3.30 12.44
C ILE A 15 -19.09 3.00 13.53
N THR A 16 -19.75 4.01 14.06
CA THR A 16 -20.83 3.84 15.05
C THR A 16 -22.03 3.11 14.45
N LEU A 17 -22.40 3.40 13.20
CA LEU A 17 -23.45 2.65 12.49
C LEU A 17 -23.11 1.16 12.36
N ILE A 18 -21.82 0.85 12.10
CA ILE A 18 -21.34 -0.54 12.01
C ILE A 18 -21.39 -1.20 13.39
N GLU A 19 -20.83 -0.57 14.41
CA GLU A 19 -20.80 -1.10 15.78
C GLU A 19 -22.19 -1.35 16.36
N ASN A 20 -23.16 -0.50 16.01
CA ASN A 20 -24.55 -0.63 16.45
C ASN A 20 -25.42 -1.45 15.47
N LYS A 21 -24.81 -2.07 14.46
CA LYS A 21 -25.50 -2.93 13.48
C LYS A 21 -26.66 -2.24 12.77
N LYS A 22 -26.52 -0.96 12.43
CA LYS A 22 -27.52 -0.15 11.75
C LYS A 22 -27.57 -0.43 10.26
N HIS A 23 -27.95 -1.65 9.89
CA HIS A 23 -27.90 -2.14 8.50
C HIS A 23 -28.80 -1.34 7.54
N ASN A 24 -29.93 -0.81 7.98
CA ASN A 24 -30.81 -0.01 7.11
C ASN A 24 -30.14 1.31 6.69
N GLU A 25 -29.54 2.03 7.66
CA GLU A 25 -28.82 3.27 7.43
C GLU A 25 -27.59 3.06 6.57
N LEU A 26 -26.78 2.03 6.86
CA LEU A 26 -25.62 1.66 6.07
C LEU A 26 -26.00 1.29 4.63
N TYR A 27 -27.02 0.47 4.45
CA TYR A 27 -27.46 0.04 3.12
C TYR A 27 -27.92 1.20 2.24
N ARG A 28 -28.54 2.25 2.82
CA ARG A 28 -28.88 3.46 2.08
C ARG A 28 -27.68 4.19 1.52
N MET A 29 -26.51 4.08 2.19
CA MET A 29 -25.26 4.70 1.76
C MET A 29 -24.57 3.92 0.65
N PHE A 30 -24.95 2.70 0.36
CA PHE A 30 -24.32 1.85 -0.65
C PHE A 30 -24.59 2.37 -2.07
N SER A 31 -23.57 2.30 -2.93
CA SER A 31 -23.72 2.55 -4.35
C SER A 31 -24.69 1.56 -5.01
N LYS A 32 -25.26 1.94 -6.14
CA LYS A 32 -26.12 1.03 -6.93
C LYS A 32 -25.38 -0.24 -7.35
N SER A 33 -24.11 -0.11 -7.70
CA SER A 33 -23.26 -1.26 -8.07
C SER A 33 -23.03 -2.20 -6.89
N PHE A 34 -22.73 -1.66 -5.71
CA PHE A 34 -22.50 -2.46 -4.51
C PHE A 34 -23.77 -3.15 -4.02
N LYS A 35 -24.93 -2.51 -4.13
CA LYS A 35 -26.25 -3.14 -3.82
C LYS A 35 -26.59 -4.33 -4.71
N ARG A 36 -25.96 -4.45 -5.90
CA ARG A 36 -26.12 -5.64 -6.76
C ARG A 36 -25.35 -6.85 -6.25
N SER A 37 -24.26 -6.64 -5.52
CA SER A 37 -23.40 -7.72 -5.00
C SER A 37 -23.75 -8.13 -3.57
N ILE A 38 -24.46 -7.31 -2.80
CA ILE A 38 -24.85 -7.60 -1.42
C ILE A 38 -26.29 -7.16 -1.15
N SER A 39 -27.10 -8.08 -0.66
CA SER A 39 -28.47 -7.77 -0.22
C SER A 39 -28.46 -7.17 1.20
N LYS A 40 -29.55 -6.45 1.53
CA LYS A 40 -29.76 -5.93 2.89
C LYS A 40 -29.71 -7.04 3.95
N ARG A 41 -30.25 -8.23 3.64
CA ARG A 41 -30.23 -9.38 4.53
C ARG A 41 -28.79 -9.88 4.75
N MET A 42 -28.00 -10.00 3.69
CA MET A 42 -26.58 -10.40 3.79
C MET A 42 -25.81 -9.40 4.64
N LEU A 43 -26.04 -8.10 4.46
CA LEU A 43 -25.42 -7.06 5.29
C LEU A 43 -25.78 -7.25 6.77
N MET A 44 -27.03 -7.45 7.08
CA MET A 44 -27.54 -7.67 8.45
C MET A 44 -26.83 -8.90 9.09
N GLU A 45 -26.82 -10.02 8.39
CA GLU A 45 -26.20 -11.27 8.85
C GLU A 45 -24.68 -11.09 9.05
N THR A 46 -24.01 -10.38 8.14
CA THR A 46 -22.58 -10.07 8.24
C THR A 46 -22.26 -9.19 9.46
N LEU A 47 -23.06 -8.14 9.68
CA LEU A 47 -22.89 -7.27 10.85
C LEU A 47 -23.13 -8.02 12.16
N ASP A 48 -24.15 -8.86 12.22
CA ASP A 48 -24.46 -9.66 13.41
C ASP A 48 -23.31 -10.61 13.73
N LEU A 49 -22.78 -11.31 12.74
CA LEU A 49 -21.66 -12.24 12.92
C LEU A 49 -20.37 -11.49 13.33
N TYR A 50 -20.06 -10.42 12.63
CA TYR A 50 -18.85 -9.62 12.90
C TYR A 50 -18.88 -9.02 14.30
N MET A 51 -19.95 -8.32 14.66
CA MET A 51 -20.07 -7.65 15.96
C MET A 51 -20.27 -8.60 17.15
N LYS A 52 -20.50 -9.89 16.88
CA LYS A 52 -20.47 -10.91 17.94
C LYS A 52 -19.08 -11.04 18.56
N TYR A 53 -18.04 -10.80 17.78
CA TYR A 53 -16.64 -11.02 18.19
C TYR A 53 -15.84 -9.71 18.24
N ALA A 54 -16.09 -8.78 17.33
CA ALA A 54 -15.39 -7.50 17.28
C ALA A 54 -15.84 -6.57 18.43
N LYS A 55 -14.92 -5.73 18.87
CA LYS A 55 -15.13 -4.76 19.93
C LYS A 55 -15.08 -3.33 19.39
N LYS A 56 -14.78 -2.38 20.24
CA LYS A 56 -14.63 -0.98 19.91
C LYS A 56 -13.54 -0.75 18.85
N HIS A 57 -13.82 0.05 17.83
CA HIS A 57 -12.94 0.30 16.70
C HIS A 57 -12.20 1.63 16.79
N THR A 58 -11.00 1.64 16.26
CA THR A 58 -10.15 2.83 16.08
C THR A 58 -9.74 2.96 14.62
N LEU A 59 -9.77 4.18 14.07
CA LEU A 59 -9.34 4.46 12.72
C LEU A 59 -7.81 4.39 12.62
N TYR A 60 -7.30 3.54 11.70
CA TYR A 60 -5.86 3.36 11.43
C TYR A 60 -5.45 3.91 10.08
N VAL A 61 -6.31 3.83 9.08
CA VAL A 61 -6.02 4.26 7.71
C VAL A 61 -7.09 5.23 7.25
N ASP A 62 -6.65 6.39 6.77
CA ASP A 62 -7.49 7.43 6.21
C ASP A 62 -6.80 8.01 4.96
N ILE A 63 -7.06 7.40 3.80
CA ILE A 63 -6.55 7.85 2.51
C ILE A 63 -7.65 8.64 1.79
N GLY A 64 -7.27 9.78 1.20
CA GLY A 64 -8.19 10.66 0.50
C GLY A 64 -8.66 11.82 1.36
N ASN A 65 -9.95 12.04 1.40
CA ASN A 65 -10.57 13.10 2.19
C ASN A 65 -11.77 12.57 3.00
N GLU A 66 -12.44 13.43 3.73
CA GLU A 66 -13.58 13.04 4.59
C GLU A 66 -14.70 12.31 3.83
N LYS A 67 -14.88 12.59 2.53
CA LYS A 67 -16.00 12.08 1.70
C LYS A 67 -15.60 10.95 0.76
N SER A 68 -14.31 10.79 0.50
CA SER A 68 -13.82 9.88 -0.51
C SER A 68 -12.50 9.27 -0.09
N GLY A 69 -12.25 8.04 -0.54
CA GLY A 69 -11.02 7.30 -0.33
C GLY A 69 -11.21 6.04 0.49
N GLU A 70 -10.10 5.48 0.90
CA GLU A 70 -10.05 4.22 1.65
C GLU A 70 -9.90 4.48 3.15
N LYS A 71 -10.74 3.83 3.95
CA LYS A 71 -10.74 3.95 5.40
C LYS A 71 -10.66 2.57 6.02
N ILE A 72 -9.80 2.40 7.02
CA ILE A 72 -9.67 1.13 7.75
C ILE A 72 -9.69 1.39 9.26
N TRP A 73 -10.57 0.69 9.93
CA TRP A 73 -10.63 0.60 11.39
C TRP A 73 -10.23 -0.79 11.84
N LEU A 74 -9.53 -0.87 12.94
CA LEU A 74 -9.29 -2.12 13.65
C LEU A 74 -10.01 -2.08 15.00
N ASP A 75 -10.46 -3.25 15.47
CA ASP A 75 -11.06 -3.35 16.78
C ASP A 75 -10.01 -3.23 17.91
N GLU A 76 -10.45 -3.16 19.15
CA GLU A 76 -9.63 -2.94 20.34
C GLU A 76 -8.41 -3.86 20.42
N TYR A 77 -8.56 -5.11 20.00
CA TYR A 77 -7.49 -6.11 20.04
C TYR A 77 -6.79 -6.32 18.70
N GLN A 78 -7.15 -5.55 17.68
CA GLN A 78 -6.64 -5.67 16.31
C GLN A 78 -6.86 -7.05 15.66
N ASN A 79 -7.83 -7.80 16.15
CA ASN A 79 -8.19 -9.11 15.62
C ASN A 79 -9.28 -9.06 14.56
N TYR A 80 -9.96 -7.93 14.43
CA TYR A 80 -11.04 -7.70 13.48
C TYR A 80 -10.85 -6.34 12.82
N GLY A 81 -11.17 -6.25 11.56
CA GLY A 81 -11.01 -5.02 10.81
C GLY A 81 -12.19 -4.70 9.89
N VAL A 82 -12.36 -3.42 9.65
CA VAL A 82 -13.36 -2.84 8.74
C VAL A 82 -12.63 -2.03 7.68
N PHE A 83 -12.85 -2.36 6.42
CA PHE A 83 -12.45 -1.55 5.28
C PHE A 83 -13.67 -0.92 4.62
N VAL A 84 -13.58 0.36 4.29
CA VAL A 84 -14.61 1.09 3.54
C VAL A 84 -13.96 1.86 2.40
N LEU A 85 -14.51 1.72 1.20
CA LEU A 85 -14.22 2.59 0.07
C LEU A 85 -15.38 3.57 -0.11
N LEU A 86 -15.08 4.86 0.02
CA LEU A 86 -16.02 5.96 -0.15
C LEU A 86 -15.73 6.73 -1.45
N GLU A 87 -16.79 7.19 -2.09
CA GLU A 87 -16.74 8.19 -3.15
C GLU A 87 -17.93 9.12 -3.00
N ASN A 88 -17.68 10.39 -2.70
CA ASN A 88 -18.71 11.40 -2.45
C ASN A 88 -19.78 10.96 -1.44
N ASP A 89 -19.33 10.46 -0.28
CA ASP A 89 -20.17 9.96 0.81
C ASP A 89 -21.00 8.70 0.47
N ILE A 90 -20.70 8.03 -0.65
CA ILE A 90 -21.32 6.77 -1.05
C ILE A 90 -20.34 5.63 -0.81
N ILE A 91 -20.82 4.53 -0.23
CA ILE A 91 -20.03 3.33 0.02
C ILE A 91 -20.02 2.45 -1.22
N TYR A 92 -18.84 2.27 -1.82
CA TYR A 92 -18.60 1.39 -2.97
C TYR A 92 -18.08 0.01 -2.57
N SER A 93 -17.48 -0.12 -1.39
CA SER A 93 -17.04 -1.40 -0.83
C SER A 93 -17.04 -1.33 0.69
N LEU A 94 -17.41 -2.43 1.31
CA LEU A 94 -17.37 -2.66 2.74
C LEU A 94 -16.87 -4.08 2.99
N ILE A 95 -15.79 -4.21 3.75
CA ILE A 95 -15.23 -5.50 4.15
C ILE A 95 -15.18 -5.54 5.67
N LEU A 96 -15.74 -6.56 6.25
CA LEU A 96 -15.74 -6.85 7.69
C LEU A 96 -15.13 -8.24 7.86
N LYS A 97 -13.98 -8.34 8.53
CA LYS A 97 -13.31 -9.65 8.61
C LYS A 97 -12.42 -9.81 9.83
N PRO A 98 -12.21 -11.06 10.27
CA PRO A 98 -11.12 -11.36 11.20
C PRO A 98 -9.77 -11.19 10.52
N LEU A 99 -8.75 -10.84 11.33
CA LEU A 99 -7.37 -10.67 10.90
C LEU A 99 -6.49 -11.72 11.56
N TYR A 100 -5.54 -12.25 10.80
CA TYR A 100 -4.58 -13.23 11.25
C TYR A 100 -3.17 -12.67 11.12
N TYR A 101 -2.32 -12.91 12.11
CA TYR A 101 -0.98 -12.37 12.16
C TYR A 101 0.05 -13.48 12.14
N PHE A 102 1.02 -13.37 11.23
CA PHE A 102 2.17 -14.25 11.17
C PHE A 102 3.29 -13.71 12.08
N LYS A 103 4.04 -14.62 12.69
CA LYS A 103 5.20 -14.29 13.54
C LYS A 103 6.49 -14.46 12.75
N ASP A 104 6.72 -13.58 11.79
CA ASP A 104 7.92 -13.63 10.97
C ASP A 104 9.03 -12.72 11.50
N LYS A 105 10.23 -12.90 10.95
CA LYS A 105 11.42 -12.20 11.42
C LYS A 105 11.51 -10.79 10.86
N TRP A 106 12.08 -9.92 11.66
CA TRP A 106 12.55 -8.60 11.24
C TRP A 106 13.89 -8.70 10.50
N THR A 107 14.17 -7.70 9.66
CA THR A 107 15.52 -7.49 9.14
C THR A 107 16.50 -7.23 10.29
N LYS A 108 17.74 -7.66 10.12
CA LYS A 108 18.82 -7.33 11.05
C LYS A 108 19.37 -5.93 10.80
N GLN A 109 19.34 -5.50 9.53
CA GLN A 109 19.76 -4.18 9.10
C GLN A 109 18.60 -3.20 9.20
N THR A 110 18.95 -1.92 9.28
CA THR A 110 18.02 -0.80 9.28
C THR A 110 18.13 -0.07 7.95
N TYR A 111 17.00 0.17 7.30
CA TYR A 111 16.92 0.69 5.94
C TYR A 111 16.47 2.15 5.90
N ASP A 112 17.06 2.92 5.00
CA ASP A 112 16.48 4.18 4.56
C ASP A 112 15.31 3.90 3.61
N LEU A 113 14.46 4.90 3.38
CA LEU A 113 13.46 4.82 2.31
C LEU A 113 14.14 4.86 0.94
N PRO A 114 13.68 4.04 -0.04
CA PRO A 114 14.26 3.99 -1.38
C PRO A 114 13.79 5.13 -2.29
N ILE A 115 13.29 6.21 -1.73
CA ILE A 115 12.62 7.32 -2.42
C ILE A 115 13.01 8.65 -1.79
N LYS A 116 12.76 9.72 -2.53
CA LYS A 116 12.84 11.12 -2.04
C LYS A 116 11.51 11.82 -2.28
N ASP A 117 11.31 12.94 -1.62
CA ASP A 117 10.09 13.75 -1.66
C ASP A 117 8.91 13.06 -0.98
N GLU A 118 7.70 13.53 -1.25
CA GLU A 118 6.48 13.05 -0.62
C GLU A 118 5.92 11.81 -1.34
N TRP A 119 5.81 10.71 -0.61
CA TRP A 119 5.22 9.46 -1.09
C TRP A 119 4.20 8.93 -0.08
N LEU A 120 3.27 8.14 -0.58
CA LEU A 120 2.25 7.46 0.20
C LEU A 120 2.54 5.96 0.20
N ILE A 121 2.44 5.32 1.35
CA ILE A 121 2.32 3.85 1.42
C ILE A 121 0.91 3.49 0.97
N TYR A 122 0.78 2.95 -0.24
CA TYR A 122 -0.50 2.48 -0.75
C TYR A 122 -0.83 1.09 -0.24
N TRP A 123 0.16 0.20 -0.19
CA TRP A 123 0.09 -1.10 0.46
C TRP A 123 1.31 -1.30 1.35
N GLY A 124 1.08 -1.70 2.59
CA GLY A 124 2.14 -1.98 3.56
C GLY A 124 1.59 -2.20 4.95
N GLY A 125 2.22 -3.06 5.72
CA GLY A 125 1.81 -3.44 7.06
C GLY A 125 1.67 -4.94 7.22
N ASP A 126 1.27 -5.36 8.40
CA ASP A 126 1.28 -6.75 8.84
C ASP A 126 -0.12 -7.36 9.03
N ASN A 127 -1.06 -6.94 8.22
CA ASN A 127 -2.33 -7.63 8.04
C ASN A 127 -2.85 -7.43 6.61
N GLU A 128 -3.82 -8.24 6.22
CA GLU A 128 -4.32 -8.28 4.84
C GLU A 128 -5.18 -7.06 4.43
N LEU A 129 -5.71 -6.27 5.37
CA LEU A 129 -6.40 -5.02 5.05
C LEU A 129 -5.40 -3.89 4.73
N PHE A 130 -4.25 -3.87 5.40
CA PHE A 130 -3.19 -2.90 5.14
C PHE A 130 -2.34 -3.26 3.93
N ASN A 131 -2.24 -4.56 3.62
CA ASN A 131 -1.27 -5.07 2.66
C ASN A 131 -1.81 -6.29 1.92
N TYR A 132 -2.15 -6.14 0.64
CA TYR A 132 -2.64 -7.26 -0.15
C TYR A 132 -1.55 -8.32 -0.40
N HIS A 133 -0.26 -7.97 -0.27
CA HIS A 133 0.86 -8.92 -0.32
C HIS A 133 0.91 -9.88 0.87
N TYR A 134 0.18 -9.56 1.93
CA TYR A 134 0.32 -10.23 3.23
C TYR A 134 0.09 -11.75 3.18
N ASN A 135 -0.78 -12.21 2.29
CA ASN A 135 -1.07 -13.64 2.12
C ASN A 135 -0.01 -14.40 1.29
N TYR A 136 0.98 -13.70 0.74
CA TYR A 136 2.04 -14.30 -0.08
C TYR A 136 3.37 -14.28 0.69
N GLU A 137 3.87 -15.45 1.08
CA GLU A 137 5.04 -15.60 1.95
C GLU A 137 6.28 -14.85 1.42
N THR A 138 6.50 -14.88 0.11
CA THR A 138 7.65 -14.22 -0.54
C THR A 138 7.57 -12.70 -0.54
N GLN A 139 6.36 -12.12 -0.42
CA GLN A 139 6.09 -10.70 -0.51
C GLN A 139 5.37 -10.13 0.72
N ARG A 140 5.17 -10.93 1.74
CA ARG A 140 4.28 -10.63 2.88
C ARG A 140 4.42 -9.24 3.47
N TYR A 141 5.65 -8.75 3.58
CA TYR A 141 5.96 -7.45 4.19
C TYR A 141 6.42 -6.40 3.17
N ALA A 142 6.13 -6.62 1.90
CA ALA A 142 6.42 -5.66 0.85
C ALA A 142 5.63 -4.36 1.03
N TYR A 143 6.21 -3.29 0.51
CA TYR A 143 5.59 -1.96 0.43
C TYR A 143 5.39 -1.57 -1.03
N ASP A 144 4.19 -1.09 -1.35
CA ASP A 144 3.91 -0.40 -2.61
C ASP A 144 3.76 1.09 -2.34
N LEU A 145 4.64 1.86 -2.96
CA LEU A 145 4.81 3.29 -2.72
C LEU A 145 4.38 4.08 -3.95
N VAL A 146 3.59 5.13 -3.76
CA VAL A 146 3.16 6.06 -4.82
C VAL A 146 3.52 7.49 -4.47
N LYS A 147 4.07 8.21 -5.46
CA LYS A 147 4.44 9.62 -5.29
C LYS A 147 3.20 10.51 -5.31
N LEU A 148 3.14 11.46 -4.39
CA LEU A 148 2.09 12.46 -4.33
C LEU A 148 2.62 13.83 -4.74
N VAL A 149 1.77 14.58 -5.43
CA VAL A 149 1.91 16.02 -5.64
C VAL A 149 0.58 16.69 -5.33
N ASN A 150 0.55 17.57 -4.34
CA ASN A 150 -0.67 18.19 -3.84
C ASN A 150 -1.78 17.15 -3.48
N GLY A 151 -1.39 16.05 -2.86
CA GLY A 151 -2.31 14.99 -2.44
C GLY A 151 -2.86 14.11 -3.57
N LYS A 152 -2.32 14.21 -4.78
CA LYS A 152 -2.75 13.43 -5.95
C LYS A 152 -1.64 12.52 -6.45
N THR A 153 -2.01 11.34 -6.96
CA THR A 153 -1.08 10.37 -7.57
C THR A 153 -0.93 10.56 -9.07
N MET A 154 -1.91 11.22 -9.71
CA MET A 154 -1.97 11.39 -11.17
C MET A 154 -2.68 12.68 -11.56
N TYR A 155 -2.59 13.04 -12.83
CA TYR A 155 -3.31 14.11 -13.50
C TYR A 155 -3.89 13.63 -14.85
N ASP A 156 -4.78 14.41 -15.46
CA ASP A 156 -5.41 14.13 -16.75
C ASP A 156 -6.04 12.71 -16.88
N GLY A 157 -6.62 12.19 -15.78
CA GLY A 157 -7.36 10.93 -15.79
C GLY A 157 -6.49 9.66 -15.79
N GLY A 158 -5.15 9.79 -15.81
CA GLY A 158 -4.24 8.65 -15.65
C GLY A 158 -4.26 7.62 -16.77
N GLN A 159 -4.51 8.03 -18.02
CA GLN A 159 -4.55 7.12 -19.18
C GLN A 159 -3.17 6.63 -19.60
N PHE A 160 -2.13 7.42 -19.37
CA PHE A 160 -0.75 7.13 -19.74
C PHE A 160 0.11 7.05 -18.48
N CYS A 161 1.18 6.26 -18.53
CA CYS A 161 2.17 6.22 -17.44
C CYS A 161 2.68 7.62 -17.07
N SER A 162 2.94 8.47 -18.06
CA SER A 162 3.39 9.85 -17.86
C SER A 162 2.41 10.75 -17.07
N ASN A 163 1.15 10.36 -16.94
CA ASN A 163 0.18 11.07 -16.09
C ASN A 163 0.35 10.79 -14.59
N TYR A 164 1.17 9.83 -14.22
CA TYR A 164 1.42 9.47 -12.82
C TYR A 164 2.70 10.12 -12.31
N TYR A 165 2.63 10.74 -11.14
CA TYR A 165 3.79 11.40 -10.54
C TYR A 165 4.90 10.41 -10.14
N SER A 166 4.55 9.15 -9.87
CA SER A 166 5.52 8.09 -9.60
C SER A 166 6.37 7.73 -10.82
N PHE A 167 5.78 7.77 -12.03
CA PHE A 167 6.45 7.32 -13.24
C PHE A 167 7.65 8.21 -13.59
N GLY A 168 8.82 7.60 -13.70
CA GLY A 168 10.08 8.31 -13.96
C GLY A 168 10.71 8.94 -12.72
N ALA A 169 10.10 8.85 -11.55
CA ALA A 169 10.70 9.34 -10.32
C ALA A 169 11.92 8.49 -9.95
N ASN A 170 12.96 9.14 -9.43
CA ASN A 170 14.19 8.46 -9.04
C ASN A 170 13.95 7.48 -7.89
N VAL A 171 14.52 6.30 -8.03
CA VAL A 171 14.62 5.27 -6.99
C VAL A 171 16.06 5.23 -6.49
N ILE A 172 16.24 5.23 -5.18
CA ILE A 172 17.55 5.29 -4.54
C ILE A 172 17.81 4.03 -3.71
N ALA A 173 19.08 3.68 -3.55
CA ALA A 173 19.47 2.56 -2.71
C ALA A 173 19.13 2.84 -1.24
N PRO A 174 18.45 1.90 -0.54
CA PRO A 174 17.99 2.10 0.84
C PRO A 174 19.06 1.85 1.90
N ILE A 175 20.21 1.26 1.51
CA ILE A 175 21.35 0.96 2.38
C ILE A 175 22.58 0.70 1.51
N TYR A 176 23.78 0.64 2.10
CA TYR A 176 24.98 0.17 1.39
C TYR A 176 24.84 -1.30 1.02
N GLU A 177 24.97 -1.62 -0.27
CA GLU A 177 24.62 -2.92 -0.82
C GLU A 177 25.49 -3.30 -2.03
N GLU A 178 25.55 -4.61 -2.29
CA GLU A 178 26.07 -5.18 -3.53
C GLU A 178 24.92 -5.56 -4.45
N VAL A 179 24.95 -5.09 -5.70
CA VAL A 179 23.96 -5.46 -6.71
C VAL A 179 24.19 -6.90 -7.16
N VAL A 180 23.20 -7.77 -6.96
CA VAL A 180 23.30 -9.21 -7.30
C VAL A 180 22.46 -9.61 -8.51
N LYS A 181 21.42 -8.84 -8.84
CA LYS A 181 20.56 -9.13 -10.00
C LYS A 181 19.96 -7.83 -10.56
N VAL A 182 19.97 -7.71 -11.90
CA VAL A 182 19.35 -6.62 -12.64
C VAL A 182 18.51 -7.18 -13.79
N VAL A 183 17.25 -6.73 -13.89
CA VAL A 183 16.40 -6.92 -15.06
C VAL A 183 15.94 -5.53 -15.50
N ASN A 184 16.17 -5.15 -16.78
CA ASN A 184 16.04 -3.76 -17.23
C ASN A 184 15.30 -3.61 -18.59
N HIS A 185 14.82 -4.71 -19.17
CA HIS A 185 14.34 -4.74 -20.57
C HIS A 185 12.84 -4.95 -20.72
N ILE A 186 12.11 -5.08 -19.62
CA ILE A 186 10.67 -5.34 -19.63
C ILE A 186 9.92 -4.05 -19.95
N ASN A 187 8.98 -4.10 -20.88
CA ASN A 187 8.15 -2.94 -21.22
C ASN A 187 7.27 -2.49 -20.05
N ASP A 188 7.11 -1.18 -19.92
CA ASP A 188 6.10 -0.61 -19.04
C ASP A 188 4.70 -0.87 -19.61
N ASN A 189 3.78 -1.29 -18.74
CA ASN A 189 2.39 -1.50 -19.14
C ASN A 189 1.66 -0.17 -19.34
N THR A 190 0.71 -0.16 -20.26
CA THR A 190 -0.31 0.90 -20.25
C THR A 190 -1.12 0.79 -18.96
N PRO A 191 -1.41 1.90 -18.25
CA PRO A 191 -2.22 1.86 -17.04
C PRO A 191 -3.53 1.08 -17.23
N GLY A 192 -3.84 0.22 -16.28
CA GLY A 192 -4.96 -0.72 -16.35
C GLY A 192 -4.59 -2.12 -16.88
N ASN A 193 -3.47 -2.26 -17.57
CA ASN A 193 -2.96 -3.55 -18.04
C ASN A 193 -1.83 -4.06 -17.14
N THR A 194 -1.59 -5.36 -17.17
CA THR A 194 -0.55 -6.02 -16.39
C THR A 194 0.21 -7.06 -17.20
N ASN A 195 1.42 -7.40 -16.80
CA ASN A 195 2.24 -8.48 -17.35
C ASN A 195 2.55 -9.49 -16.25
N GLU A 196 1.69 -10.50 -16.12
CA GLU A 196 1.81 -11.54 -15.09
C GLU A 196 2.91 -12.56 -15.38
N SER A 197 3.40 -12.64 -16.62
CA SER A 197 4.49 -13.56 -16.98
C SER A 197 5.85 -13.09 -16.42
N GLU A 198 6.00 -11.81 -16.14
CA GLU A 198 7.17 -11.18 -15.53
C GLU A 198 6.75 -10.39 -14.28
N PRO A 199 6.36 -11.05 -13.18
CA PRO A 199 5.63 -10.42 -12.07
C PRO A 199 6.33 -9.19 -11.48
N TYR A 200 7.65 -9.21 -11.34
CA TYR A 200 8.43 -8.09 -10.79
C TYR A 200 8.80 -7.03 -11.84
N GLY A 201 8.60 -7.32 -13.13
CA GLY A 201 9.04 -6.44 -14.22
C GLY A 201 10.53 -6.17 -14.17
N ASN A 202 10.93 -4.93 -14.36
CA ASN A 202 12.32 -4.51 -14.17
C ASN A 202 12.60 -4.33 -12.68
N TYR A 203 13.70 -4.91 -12.21
CA TYR A 203 14.04 -4.83 -10.80
C TYR A 203 15.55 -4.84 -10.57
N VAL A 204 15.93 -4.34 -9.41
CA VAL A 204 17.28 -4.47 -8.85
C VAL A 204 17.15 -5.25 -7.55
N MET A 205 17.93 -6.31 -7.43
CA MET A 205 18.12 -7.05 -6.20
C MET A 205 19.50 -6.77 -5.65
N MET A 206 19.57 -6.43 -4.38
CA MET A 206 20.81 -6.07 -3.71
C MET A 206 20.98 -6.92 -2.46
N LYS A 207 22.22 -7.33 -2.19
CA LYS A 207 22.61 -8.13 -1.02
C LYS A 207 23.33 -7.25 -0.02
N HIS A 208 22.91 -7.33 1.24
CA HIS A 208 23.62 -6.72 2.34
C HIS A 208 23.66 -7.66 3.55
N GLY A 209 24.86 -7.87 4.05
CA GLY A 209 25.08 -8.87 5.08
C GLY A 209 24.71 -10.30 4.62
N ASP A 210 24.62 -11.20 5.57
CA ASP A 210 24.18 -12.57 5.32
C ASP A 210 22.66 -12.67 5.45
N HIS A 211 22.01 -13.30 4.47
CA HIS A 211 20.58 -13.60 4.49
C HIS A 211 19.64 -12.40 4.46
N GLU A 212 20.06 -11.26 3.92
CA GLU A 212 19.16 -10.15 3.60
C GLU A 212 19.38 -9.67 2.16
N TYR A 213 18.27 -9.58 1.42
CA TYR A 213 18.23 -9.15 0.02
C TYR A 213 17.10 -8.18 -0.18
N SER A 214 17.41 -6.96 -0.60
CA SER A 214 16.37 -5.99 -0.96
C SER A 214 16.00 -6.12 -2.43
N VAL A 215 14.75 -5.87 -2.76
CA VAL A 215 14.21 -5.88 -4.12
C VAL A 215 13.44 -4.59 -4.34
N LEU A 216 13.84 -3.85 -5.38
CA LEU A 216 13.16 -2.67 -5.88
C LEU A 216 12.61 -2.99 -7.26
N ALA A 217 11.30 -3.09 -7.41
CA ALA A 217 10.64 -3.67 -8.57
C ALA A 217 9.68 -2.72 -9.27
N HIS A 218 9.15 -3.16 -10.42
CA HIS A 218 8.31 -2.41 -11.35
C HIS A 218 8.99 -1.17 -11.93
N LEU A 219 10.32 -1.22 -12.03
CA LEU A 219 11.11 -0.09 -12.52
C LEU A 219 10.86 0.16 -14.01
N LYS A 220 11.08 1.41 -14.40
CA LYS A 220 10.92 1.85 -15.80
C LYS A 220 11.94 1.15 -16.68
N ARG A 221 11.49 0.69 -17.86
CA ARG A 221 12.35 0.08 -18.87
C ARG A 221 13.57 0.95 -19.18
N ASP A 222 14.73 0.31 -19.23
CA ASP A 222 16.02 0.93 -19.57
C ASP A 222 16.46 2.07 -18.62
N SER A 223 15.84 2.20 -17.44
CA SER A 223 16.17 3.27 -16.48
C SER A 223 17.22 2.88 -15.44
N ILE A 224 17.52 1.58 -15.29
CA ILE A 224 18.46 1.10 -14.27
C ILE A 224 19.89 1.46 -14.68
N THR A 225 20.61 2.12 -13.78
CA THR A 225 21.95 2.66 -14.02
C THR A 225 23.07 1.84 -13.38
N VAL A 226 22.71 0.83 -12.59
CA VAL A 226 23.66 -0.03 -11.88
C VAL A 226 23.77 -1.39 -12.56
N HIS A 227 24.89 -2.09 -12.30
CA HIS A 227 25.18 -3.39 -12.87
C HIS A 227 25.43 -4.43 -11.77
N GLU A 228 25.22 -5.69 -12.09
CA GLU A 228 25.56 -6.81 -11.19
C GLU A 228 27.04 -6.74 -10.78
N GLY A 229 27.30 -6.85 -9.48
CA GLY A 229 28.62 -6.71 -8.87
C GLY A 229 28.96 -5.31 -8.37
N ASP A 230 28.18 -4.30 -8.73
CA ASP A 230 28.42 -2.93 -8.24
C ASP A 230 28.15 -2.85 -6.73
N LEU A 231 28.99 -2.08 -6.04
CA LEU A 231 28.79 -1.68 -4.64
C LEU A 231 28.16 -0.28 -4.62
N ILE A 232 26.98 -0.18 -4.07
CA ILE A 232 26.16 1.04 -4.09
C ILE A 232 25.99 1.57 -2.67
N TYR A 233 26.25 2.86 -2.47
CA TYR A 233 25.98 3.53 -1.20
C TYR A 233 24.51 3.92 -1.06
N ALA A 234 24.03 3.96 0.18
CA ALA A 234 22.69 4.47 0.46
C ALA A 234 22.46 5.84 -0.21
N GLN A 235 21.25 6.04 -0.72
CA GLN A 235 20.79 7.25 -1.41
C GLN A 235 21.36 7.48 -2.82
N GLU A 236 22.22 6.61 -3.34
CA GLU A 236 22.57 6.66 -4.77
C GLU A 236 21.37 6.27 -5.64
N VAL A 237 21.19 6.98 -6.75
CA VAL A 237 20.14 6.66 -7.73
C VAL A 237 20.49 5.36 -8.44
N ILE A 238 19.55 4.41 -8.46
CA ILE A 238 19.73 3.10 -9.11
C ILE A 238 18.85 2.91 -10.34
N GLY A 239 17.81 3.72 -10.51
CA GLY A 239 16.87 3.65 -11.61
C GLY A 239 15.69 4.59 -11.37
N GLN A 240 14.63 4.38 -12.15
CA GLN A 240 13.41 5.16 -12.06
C GLN A 240 12.21 4.26 -11.86
N CYS A 241 11.23 4.74 -11.11
CA CYS A 241 9.94 4.10 -10.94
C CYS A 241 9.22 3.96 -12.28
N GLY A 242 8.63 2.82 -12.53
CA GLY A 242 7.93 2.51 -13.77
C GLY A 242 6.59 1.83 -13.52
N ASN A 243 6.15 1.05 -14.52
CA ASN A 243 4.91 0.28 -14.50
C ASN A 243 5.08 -1.09 -15.16
N SER A 244 6.26 -1.68 -15.03
CA SER A 244 6.58 -2.98 -15.64
C SER A 244 6.15 -4.15 -14.75
N GLY A 245 5.87 -5.29 -15.35
CA GLY A 245 5.49 -6.50 -14.63
C GLY A 245 4.02 -6.54 -14.21
N ASN A 246 3.73 -7.18 -13.09
CA ASN A 246 2.39 -7.24 -12.51
C ASN A 246 2.06 -5.92 -11.79
N SER A 247 1.90 -4.88 -12.57
CA SER A 247 1.65 -3.51 -12.13
C SER A 247 0.64 -2.84 -13.06
N THR A 248 -0.51 -2.43 -12.54
CA THR A 248 -1.57 -1.76 -13.29
C THR A 248 -1.44 -0.25 -13.29
N GLU A 249 -0.70 0.30 -12.33
CA GLU A 249 -0.44 1.72 -12.17
C GLU A 249 0.99 1.94 -11.70
N PRO A 250 1.68 3.00 -12.16
CA PRO A 250 3.03 3.30 -11.74
C PRO A 250 3.17 3.40 -10.23
N HIS A 251 4.00 2.55 -9.64
CA HIS A 251 4.36 2.54 -8.23
C HIS A 251 5.72 1.86 -8.03
N LEU A 252 6.33 2.07 -6.87
CA LEU A 252 7.52 1.35 -6.47
C LEU A 252 7.15 0.22 -5.51
N HIS A 253 7.56 -1.00 -5.84
CA HIS A 253 7.49 -2.16 -4.95
C HIS A 253 8.84 -2.36 -4.26
N PHE A 254 8.83 -2.36 -2.93
CA PHE A 254 10.01 -2.56 -2.09
C PHE A 254 9.79 -3.69 -1.09
N GLN A 255 10.66 -4.69 -1.12
CA GLN A 255 10.67 -5.79 -0.16
C GLN A 255 12.09 -6.18 0.23
N VAL A 256 12.23 -6.82 1.40
CA VAL A 256 13.47 -7.48 1.83
C VAL A 256 13.18 -8.94 2.09
N MET A 257 14.08 -9.81 1.62
CA MET A 257 13.96 -11.26 1.70
C MET A 257 15.17 -11.89 2.40
N ASN A 258 15.00 -13.12 2.88
CA ASN A 258 16.07 -13.88 3.49
C ASN A 258 17.00 -14.61 2.50
N ALA A 259 16.62 -14.65 1.22
CA ALA A 259 17.35 -15.35 0.15
C ALA A 259 17.11 -14.67 -1.21
N PRO A 260 18.03 -14.82 -2.19
CA PRO A 260 17.88 -14.26 -3.53
C PRO A 260 16.96 -15.11 -4.42
N ASP A 261 15.83 -15.54 -3.88
CA ASP A 261 14.87 -16.42 -4.54
C ASP A 261 13.47 -15.79 -4.47
N LEU A 262 13.05 -15.17 -5.57
CA LEU A 262 11.76 -14.48 -5.67
C LEU A 262 10.55 -15.42 -5.62
N GLU A 263 10.75 -16.71 -5.87
CA GLU A 263 9.67 -17.70 -5.88
C GLU A 263 9.49 -18.41 -4.53
N ASN A 264 10.59 -18.66 -3.81
CA ASN A 264 10.59 -19.50 -2.60
C ASN A 264 11.20 -18.84 -1.37
N GLY A 265 11.81 -17.66 -1.49
CA GLY A 265 12.34 -16.93 -0.35
C GLY A 265 11.24 -16.43 0.60
N GLN A 266 11.63 -16.06 1.81
CA GLN A 266 10.73 -15.47 2.80
C GLN A 266 10.92 -13.98 2.89
N SER A 267 9.80 -13.25 2.86
CA SER A 267 9.76 -11.82 3.15
C SER A 267 10.10 -11.55 4.61
N LEU A 268 10.86 -10.49 4.86
CA LEU A 268 11.24 -10.03 6.20
C LEU A 268 10.52 -8.72 6.52
N LYS A 269 10.17 -8.53 7.79
CA LYS A 269 9.67 -7.25 8.29
C LYS A 269 10.80 -6.22 8.24
N ILE A 270 10.59 -5.10 7.56
CA ILE A 270 11.64 -4.11 7.34
C ILE A 270 11.74 -3.16 8.54
N GLN A 271 12.92 -3.05 9.14
CA GLN A 271 13.23 -2.00 10.08
C GLN A 271 13.65 -0.75 9.31
N PHE A 272 12.88 0.32 9.40
CA PHE A 272 13.23 1.62 8.82
C PHE A 272 13.96 2.49 9.83
N LYS A 273 14.90 3.31 9.34
CA LYS A 273 15.70 4.20 10.16
C LYS A 273 14.85 5.28 10.85
N ASP A 274 13.91 5.88 10.11
CA ASP A 274 13.16 7.06 10.56
C ASP A 274 11.67 6.79 10.79
N TYR A 275 11.22 5.54 10.67
CA TYR A 275 9.82 5.14 10.81
C TYR A 275 9.68 3.88 11.65
N ASN A 276 8.69 3.86 12.52
CA ASN A 276 8.39 2.70 13.35
C ASN A 276 7.23 1.90 12.75
N ASN A 277 7.56 0.86 11.97
CA ASN A 277 6.59 -0.04 11.34
C ASN A 277 5.47 0.71 10.58
N PRO A 278 5.81 1.53 9.58
CA PRO A 278 4.82 2.31 8.86
C PRO A 278 3.84 1.41 8.10
N ILE A 279 2.59 1.86 7.99
CA ILE A 279 1.49 1.10 7.41
C ILE A 279 0.84 1.85 6.24
N LYS A 280 -0.06 1.17 5.52
CA LYS A 280 -0.93 1.75 4.52
C LYS A 280 -1.49 3.10 4.97
N GLY A 281 -1.46 4.08 4.07
CA GLY A 281 -1.95 5.43 4.33
C GLY A 281 -0.93 6.38 4.95
N CYS A 282 0.25 5.86 5.35
CA CYS A 282 1.33 6.70 5.87
C CYS A 282 1.92 7.57 4.76
N LEU A 283 2.04 8.88 5.04
CA LEU A 283 2.76 9.82 4.20
C LEU A 283 4.25 9.79 4.58
N LEU A 284 5.06 9.42 3.61
CA LEU A 284 6.51 9.39 3.74
C LEU A 284 7.06 10.67 3.10
N TYR A 285 7.68 11.52 3.89
CA TYR A 285 8.43 12.65 3.37
C TYR A 285 9.65 12.88 4.26
N LYS A 286 10.76 13.26 3.63
CA LYS A 286 11.94 13.66 4.33
C LYS A 286 11.75 15.11 4.76
N SER A 287 11.14 15.37 5.93
CA SER A 287 11.14 16.68 6.53
C SER A 287 12.23 16.73 7.59
N ASP A 288 12.91 17.88 7.68
CA ASP A 288 13.82 18.18 8.80
C ASP A 288 13.05 18.37 10.13
N ALA A 289 11.73 18.24 10.10
CA ALA A 289 10.84 18.32 11.25
C ALA A 289 10.40 16.90 11.66
N ALA A 290 11.18 16.26 12.52
CA ALA A 290 10.95 14.89 13.01
C ALA A 290 9.77 14.75 13.99
N ASP A 291 9.02 15.80 14.30
CA ASP A 291 8.16 15.81 15.49
C ASP A 291 6.66 15.58 15.27
N ASP A 292 6.16 15.53 14.01
CA ASP A 292 4.72 15.45 13.75
C ASP A 292 4.30 14.34 12.77
N ASN A 293 5.11 13.32 12.55
CA ASN A 293 4.72 12.23 11.66
C ASN A 293 3.94 11.16 12.43
N PRO A 294 2.61 10.97 12.19
CA PRO A 294 1.79 9.97 12.88
C PRO A 294 2.12 8.52 12.49
N CYS A 295 3.06 8.34 11.60
CA CYS A 295 3.58 7.05 11.20
C CYS A 295 4.80 6.68 12.04
#